data_c52ae847cda2ec400bb59271ae1681b6
#
_entry.id   c52ae847cda2ec400bb59271ae1681b6
#
_cell.length_a   1.000
_cell.length_b   1.000
_cell.length_c   1.000
_cell.angle_alpha   90.00
_cell.angle_beta   90.00
_cell.angle_gamma   90.00
#
_symmetry.space_group_name_H-M   'P 1'
#
loop_
_entity.id
_entity.type
_entity.pdbx_description
1 polymer ?
#
loop_
_entity_poly.entity_id
_entity_poly.type
_entity_poly.pdbx_seq_one_letter_code
_entity_poly.pdbx_strand_id
1 'polypeptide(L)'
;VVPWKYGFKSIKSIVRITLTDTQPVSTWQAMQPGEYGFYANVNPEVDHPRWSQASERRIGEGGFFGSSRRPTLPFNGYAEEVASLYSGMDLKVNY
;
A
#
# COMPACT_ATOMS: atom_id res chain seq x y z
N VAL A 1 10.19 -2.89 5.43
CA VAL A 1 8.83 -2.80 4.88
C VAL A 1 7.94 -2.14 5.91
N VAL A 2 7.14 -1.18 5.48
CA VAL A 2 6.16 -0.50 6.33
C VAL A 2 4.87 -1.32 6.30
N PRO A 3 4.37 -1.82 7.45
CA PRO A 3 3.34 -2.87 7.46
C PRO A 3 1.97 -2.46 6.90
N TRP A 4 1.62 -1.18 6.97
CA TRP A 4 0.33 -0.68 6.45
C TRP A 4 0.38 -0.22 4.98
N LYS A 5 1.51 -0.37 4.31
CA LYS A 5 1.72 -0.01 2.91
C LYS A 5 1.91 -1.24 2.03
N TYR A 6 1.59 -1.09 0.75
CA TYR A 6 1.87 -2.15 -0.23
C TYR A 6 3.37 -2.49 -0.27
N GLY A 7 3.70 -3.75 -0.05
CA GLY A 7 5.08 -4.20 0.11
C GLY A 7 5.95 -3.99 -1.13
N PHE A 8 5.37 -4.10 -2.33
CA PHE A 8 6.14 -3.95 -3.58
C PHE A 8 6.72 -2.54 -3.76
N LYS A 9 6.02 -1.49 -3.26
CA LYS A 9 6.49 -0.10 -3.30
C LYS A 9 7.33 0.30 -2.09
N SER A 10 7.25 -0.49 -1.02
CA SER A 10 7.93 -0.17 0.22
C SER A 10 9.41 -0.45 0.18
N ILE A 11 10.16 0.31 0.97
CA ILE A 11 11.59 0.13 1.15
C ILE A 11 11.90 -1.26 1.75
N LYS A 12 12.91 -1.96 1.23
CA LYS A 12 13.36 -3.27 1.71
C LYS A 12 14.60 -3.17 2.57
N SER A 13 15.53 -2.30 2.16
CA SER A 13 16.73 -2.02 2.94
C SER A 13 17.03 -0.52 2.86
N ILE A 14 17.38 0.06 3.99
CA ILE A 14 17.69 1.48 4.10
C ILE A 14 19.19 1.65 4.07
N VAL A 15 19.68 2.46 3.13
CA VAL A 15 21.11 2.85 3.02
C VAL A 15 21.33 4.32 3.36
N ARG A 16 20.25 5.13 3.32
CA ARG A 16 20.33 6.56 3.64
C ARG A 16 18.94 7.07 4.01
N ILE A 17 18.88 7.97 4.98
CA ILE A 17 17.70 8.76 5.36
C ILE A 17 18.04 10.23 5.15
N THR A 18 17.23 10.92 4.35
CA THR A 18 17.38 12.36 4.07
C THR A 18 16.09 13.07 4.46
N LEU A 19 16.21 14.14 5.25
CA LEU A 19 15.10 15.03 5.55
C LEU A 19 14.97 16.05 4.43
N THR A 20 13.75 16.31 3.97
CA THR A 20 13.47 17.25 2.89
C THR A 20 12.13 17.93 3.15
N ASP A 21 11.98 19.16 2.67
CA ASP A 21 10.74 19.92 2.70
C ASP A 21 9.91 19.77 1.42
N THR A 22 10.42 19.02 0.45
CA THR A 22 9.74 18.76 -0.82
C THR A 22 9.44 17.27 -0.96
N GLN A 23 8.25 16.94 -1.48
CA GLN A 23 7.87 15.55 -1.72
C GLN A 23 8.64 15.00 -2.93
N PRO A 24 9.49 13.98 -2.74
CA PRO A 24 10.21 13.36 -3.86
C PRO A 24 9.29 12.50 -4.71
N VAL A 25 9.64 12.30 -5.97
CA VAL A 25 8.95 11.35 -6.85
C VAL A 25 9.56 9.96 -6.64
N SER A 26 8.74 8.98 -6.27
CA SER A 26 9.20 7.59 -6.13
C SER A 26 9.51 6.97 -7.49
N THR A 27 10.35 5.94 -7.51
CA THR A 27 10.68 5.20 -8.74
C THR A 27 9.44 4.66 -9.46
N TRP A 28 8.50 4.08 -8.71
CA TRP A 28 7.25 3.57 -9.26
C TRP A 28 6.39 4.68 -9.88
N GLN A 29 6.27 5.80 -9.19
CA GLN A 29 5.53 6.95 -9.68
C GLN A 29 6.17 7.56 -10.93
N ALA A 30 7.49 7.61 -10.99
CA ALA A 30 8.22 8.09 -12.17
C ALA A 30 8.03 7.18 -13.38
N MET A 31 7.96 5.86 -13.17
CA MET A 31 7.80 4.87 -14.25
C MET A 31 6.36 4.80 -14.76
N GLN A 32 5.37 4.85 -13.90
CA GLN A 32 3.96 4.69 -14.23
C GLN A 32 3.09 5.62 -13.37
N PRO A 33 3.09 6.93 -13.65
CA PRO A 33 2.38 7.91 -12.82
C PRO A 33 0.85 7.73 -12.81
N GLY A 34 0.29 7.11 -13.84
CA GLY A 34 -1.14 6.79 -13.88
C GLY A 34 -1.57 5.58 -13.06
N GLU A 35 -0.62 4.79 -12.57
CA GLU A 35 -0.89 3.57 -11.80
C GLU A 35 -0.44 3.66 -10.35
N TYR A 36 0.58 4.48 -10.04
CA TYR A 36 1.22 4.50 -8.73
C TYR A 36 1.31 5.91 -8.17
N GLY A 37 0.71 6.10 -6.99
CA GLY A 37 0.86 7.33 -6.22
C GLY A 37 2.05 7.30 -5.27
N PHE A 38 2.13 8.29 -4.42
CA PHE A 38 3.24 8.48 -3.48
C PHE A 38 3.15 7.60 -2.24
N TYR A 39 1.98 7.54 -1.60
CA TYR A 39 1.84 6.96 -0.26
C TYR A 39 1.83 5.43 -0.25
N ALA A 40 1.21 4.80 -1.23
CA ALA A 40 1.06 3.35 -1.32
C ALA A 40 0.42 2.70 -0.07
N ASN A 41 -0.46 3.41 0.61
CA ASN A 41 -1.23 2.85 1.71
C ASN A 41 -2.16 1.74 1.21
N VAL A 42 -2.30 0.67 1.97
CA VAL A 42 -3.24 -0.40 1.62
C VAL A 42 -4.67 0.12 1.74
N ASN A 43 -5.36 0.22 0.62
CA ASN A 43 -6.73 0.68 0.53
C ASN A 43 -7.55 -0.25 -0.38
N PRO A 44 -8.46 -1.07 0.19
CA PRO A 44 -9.29 -1.99 -0.59
C PRO A 44 -10.32 -1.30 -1.49
N GLU A 45 -10.59 0.00 -1.28
CA GLU A 45 -11.53 0.77 -2.09
C GLU A 45 -10.91 1.39 -3.35
N VAL A 46 -9.60 1.30 -3.49
CA VAL A 46 -8.86 1.81 -4.66
C VAL A 46 -8.21 0.65 -5.37
N ASP A 47 -8.74 0.28 -6.53
CA ASP A 47 -8.15 -0.75 -7.38
C ASP A 47 -6.94 -0.23 -8.14
N HIS A 48 -6.00 -1.11 -8.40
CA HIS A 48 -4.99 -0.88 -9.42
C HIS A 48 -5.69 -0.91 -10.81
N PRO A 49 -5.23 -0.13 -11.81
CA PRO A 49 -5.86 -0.15 -13.14
C PRO A 49 -5.95 -1.52 -13.81
N ARG A 50 -5.10 -2.47 -13.40
CA ARG A 50 -5.00 -3.82 -13.99
C ARG A 50 -5.50 -4.96 -13.10
N TRP A 51 -5.81 -4.72 -11.83
CA TRP A 51 -6.34 -5.73 -10.91
C TRP A 51 -7.11 -5.11 -9.75
N SER A 52 -7.99 -5.89 -9.12
CA SER A 52 -8.67 -5.50 -7.89
C SER A 52 -7.80 -5.77 -6.66
N GLN A 53 -7.82 -4.84 -5.71
CA GLN A 53 -7.14 -4.93 -4.43
C GLN A 53 -8.11 -5.15 -3.25
N ALA A 54 -9.39 -5.42 -3.55
CA ALA A 54 -10.42 -5.60 -2.53
C ALA A 54 -10.26 -6.89 -1.72
N SER A 55 -9.52 -7.86 -2.23
CA SER A 55 -9.29 -9.13 -1.52
C SER A 55 -7.85 -9.60 -1.67
N GLU A 56 -7.38 -10.30 -0.66
CA GLU A 56 -6.01 -10.82 -0.59
C GLU A 56 -5.98 -12.30 -0.27
N ARG A 57 -4.83 -12.91 -0.50
CA ARG A 57 -4.53 -14.29 -0.12
C ARG A 57 -3.22 -14.29 0.67
N ARG A 58 -3.24 -14.90 1.84
CA ARG A 58 -2.01 -15.07 2.62
C ARG A 58 -1.21 -16.27 2.14
N ILE A 59 0.08 -16.08 2.03
CA ILE A 59 1.02 -17.16 1.75
C ILE A 59 1.10 -18.04 3.00
N GLY A 60 0.90 -19.36 2.85
CA GLY A 60 0.97 -20.31 3.95
C GLY A 60 -0.35 -20.55 4.71
N GLU A 61 -1.36 -19.71 4.52
CA GLU A 61 -2.71 -19.97 5.03
C GLU A 61 -3.54 -20.69 3.94
N GLY A 62 -3.65 -21.98 4.03
CA GLY A 62 -4.42 -22.82 3.10
C GLY A 62 -3.73 -24.15 2.92
N GLY A 63 -4.45 -25.24 3.25
CA GLY A 63 -3.99 -26.58 2.94
C GLY A 63 -3.84 -26.77 1.43
N PHE A 64 -3.34 -27.91 1.03
CA PHE A 64 -3.02 -28.31 -0.35
C PHE A 64 -4.13 -28.02 -1.40
N PHE A 65 -5.38 -27.79 -1.00
CA PHE A 65 -6.55 -27.56 -1.86
C PHE A 65 -7.27 -26.22 -1.67
N GLY A 66 -6.78 -25.27 -0.87
CA GLY A 66 -7.55 -24.07 -0.59
C GLY A 66 -6.72 -22.86 -0.26
N SER A 67 -6.57 -21.98 -1.23
CA SER A 67 -6.22 -20.59 -0.95
C SER A 67 -7.53 -19.81 -0.76
N SER A 68 -8.01 -19.71 0.47
CA SER A 68 -9.14 -18.83 0.77
C SER A 68 -8.70 -17.40 0.61
N ARG A 69 -9.39 -16.65 -0.25
CA ARG A 69 -9.26 -15.20 -0.29
C ARG A 69 -10.02 -14.60 0.89
N ARG A 70 -9.49 -13.55 1.46
CA ARG A 70 -10.15 -12.76 2.50
C ARG A 70 -10.22 -11.29 2.07
N PRO A 71 -11.17 -10.49 2.62
CA PRO A 71 -11.18 -9.06 2.38
C PRO A 71 -9.86 -8.42 2.78
N THR A 72 -9.35 -7.53 1.95
CA THR A 72 -8.21 -6.67 2.32
C THR A 72 -8.69 -5.62 3.32
N LEU A 73 -7.95 -5.44 4.39
CA LEU A 73 -8.27 -4.43 5.41
C LEU A 73 -7.57 -3.10 5.08
N PRO A 74 -8.23 -1.94 5.31
CA PRO A 74 -7.59 -0.64 5.21
C PRO A 74 -6.30 -0.59 6.04
N PHE A 75 -5.26 0.02 5.50
CA PHE A 75 -3.94 0.05 6.13
C PHE A 75 -3.43 -1.33 6.56
N ASN A 76 -3.83 -2.37 5.83
CA ASN A 76 -3.47 -3.76 6.14
C ASN A 76 -3.86 -4.19 7.58
N GLY A 77 -4.92 -3.60 8.12
CA GLY A 77 -5.41 -3.85 9.48
C GLY A 77 -4.81 -2.93 10.57
N TYR A 78 -3.95 -2.00 10.21
CA TYR A 78 -3.33 -1.05 11.15
C TYR A 78 -4.05 0.31 11.21
N ALA A 79 -5.32 0.37 10.84
CA ALA A 79 -6.05 1.63 10.78
C ALA A 79 -6.11 2.36 12.14
N GLU A 80 -6.27 1.63 13.24
CA GLU A 80 -6.33 2.22 14.59
C GLU A 80 -5.02 2.94 14.94
N GLU A 81 -3.89 2.43 14.51
CA GLU A 81 -2.57 2.97 14.82
C GLU A 81 -2.14 4.11 13.89
N VAL A 82 -2.56 4.08 12.62
CA VAL A 82 -1.95 4.95 11.61
C VAL A 82 -2.91 5.83 10.84
N ALA A 83 -4.23 5.61 10.89
CA ALA A 83 -5.16 6.41 10.10
C ALA A 83 -5.10 7.91 10.42
N SER A 84 -4.79 8.27 11.67
CA SER A 84 -4.64 9.67 12.09
C SER A 84 -3.52 10.41 11.38
N LEU A 85 -2.48 9.71 10.90
CA LEU A 85 -1.38 10.29 10.12
C LEU A 85 -1.86 10.85 8.77
N TYR A 86 -2.98 10.37 8.28
CA TYR A 86 -3.56 10.71 6.98
C TYR A 86 -4.88 11.49 7.13
N SER A 87 -5.13 12.03 8.32
CA SER A 87 -6.33 12.81 8.62
C SER A 87 -6.43 14.03 7.69
N GLY A 88 -7.60 14.24 7.11
CA GLY A 88 -7.82 15.34 6.16
C GLY A 88 -7.37 15.06 4.73
N MET A 89 -6.81 13.89 4.44
CA MET A 89 -6.42 13.48 3.09
C MET A 89 -7.50 12.60 2.45
N ASP A 90 -7.80 12.87 1.18
CA ASP A 90 -8.60 11.95 0.38
C ASP A 90 -7.70 10.79 -0.08
N LEU A 91 -7.89 9.62 0.53
CA LEU A 91 -7.07 8.43 0.27
C LEU A 91 -7.39 7.75 -1.07
N LYS A 92 -8.43 8.19 -1.79
CA LYS A 92 -8.72 7.74 -3.16
C LYS A 92 -7.91 8.52 -4.19
N VAL A 93 -7.49 9.71 -3.84
CA VAL A 93 -6.64 10.58 -4.67
C VAL A 93 -5.17 10.44 -4.25
N ASN A 94 -4.93 10.34 -2.95
CA ASN A 94 -3.57 10.26 -2.37
C ASN A 94 -3.21 8.80 -2.05
N TYR A 95 -2.88 8.05 -3.06
CA TYR A 95 -2.53 6.62 -2.96
C TYR A 95 -1.06 6.34 -3.34
#